data_779ce5a70f42d3f46ec44aab3bcf818f
#
_entry.id   779ce5a70f42d3f46ec44aab3bcf818f
#
_cell.length_a   1.000
_cell.length_b   1.000
_cell.length_c   1.000
_cell.angle_alpha   90.00
_cell.angle_beta   90.00
_cell.angle_gamma   90.00
#
_symmetry.space_group_name_H-M   'P 1'
#
loop_
_entity.id
_entity.type
_entity.pdbx_description
1 polymer ?
#
loop_
_entity_poly.entity_id
_entity_poly.type
_entity_poly.pdbx_seq_one_letter_code
_entity_poly.pdbx_strand_id
1 'polypeptide(L)'
;LTLGSDIMAIGAPNKEGYTFTGWKNLLETMPAKNLTVTAMYEINYYTITYKVDNKVYQRDSIAFGDTVVAIKKPTKEGYTFNGWKNVPTTMPAKNVTVTGSFKVNSYVITYKVDDKVYQTDTLACGETIVAAKEPTKSGLSFSGWSKLPETMPAKDLIVTGTFSGKSYVITYKVDGKVYQRDTLNQGSTVIAAEEPKKEGY
;
A
#
# COMPACT_ATOMS: atom_id res chain seq x y z
N LEU A 1 58.47 -26.52 30.21
CA LEU A 1 58.87 -27.36 29.09
C LEU A 1 60.40 -27.40 29.01
N THR A 2 60.99 -28.56 28.84
CA THR A 2 62.42 -28.76 28.62
C THR A 2 62.79 -28.54 27.16
N LEU A 3 64.06 -28.26 26.88
CA LEU A 3 64.56 -28.10 25.50
C LEU A 3 64.21 -29.34 24.66
N GLY A 4 63.64 -29.17 23.48
CA GLY A 4 63.24 -30.23 22.56
C GLY A 4 61.94 -30.97 22.93
N SER A 5 61.23 -30.57 23.97
CA SER A 5 59.89 -31.10 24.27
C SER A 5 58.86 -30.63 23.24
N ASP A 6 57.93 -31.52 22.89
CA ASP A 6 56.80 -31.16 22.01
C ASP A 6 55.94 -30.09 22.66
N ILE A 7 55.57 -29.10 21.87
CA ILE A 7 54.62 -28.03 22.30
C ILE A 7 53.23 -28.47 21.95
N MET A 8 52.46 -28.89 22.97
CA MET A 8 51.02 -29.10 22.81
C MET A 8 50.30 -27.74 22.78
N ALA A 9 49.58 -27.46 21.69
CA ALA A 9 48.78 -26.26 21.59
C ALA A 9 47.65 -26.30 22.64
N ILE A 10 47.49 -25.20 23.38
CA ILE A 10 46.29 -24.99 24.19
C ILE A 10 45.07 -24.86 23.25
N GLY A 11 43.92 -25.31 23.74
CA GLY A 11 42.67 -25.19 23.00
C GLY A 11 42.40 -23.77 22.48
N ALA A 12 41.67 -23.65 21.38
CA ALA A 12 41.33 -22.38 20.77
C ALA A 12 40.63 -21.45 21.77
N PRO A 13 41.19 -20.25 22.07
CA PRO A 13 40.54 -19.31 22.96
C PRO A 13 39.29 -18.71 22.27
N ASN A 14 38.20 -18.63 23.03
CA ASN A 14 36.96 -18.03 22.52
C ASN A 14 37.06 -16.51 22.52
N LYS A 15 36.62 -15.89 21.41
CA LYS A 15 36.47 -14.43 21.26
C LYS A 15 35.16 -14.17 20.56
N GLU A 16 34.22 -13.50 21.25
CA GLU A 16 32.89 -13.20 20.68
C GLU A 16 33.00 -12.45 19.36
N GLY A 17 32.24 -12.91 18.34
CA GLY A 17 32.24 -12.31 17.03
C GLY A 17 33.42 -12.62 16.15
N TYR A 18 34.33 -13.50 16.57
CA TYR A 18 35.51 -13.90 15.83
C TYR A 18 35.68 -15.41 15.79
N THR A 19 36.28 -15.89 14.71
CA THR A 19 36.70 -17.28 14.55
C THR A 19 38.21 -17.37 14.77
N PHE A 20 38.64 -18.23 15.68
CA PHE A 20 40.07 -18.51 15.87
C PHE A 20 40.65 -19.20 14.64
N THR A 21 41.75 -18.68 14.08
CA THR A 21 42.38 -19.19 12.85
C THR A 21 43.73 -19.87 13.10
N GLY A 22 44.27 -19.79 14.31
CA GLY A 22 45.50 -20.43 14.66
C GLY A 22 46.38 -19.63 15.60
N TRP A 23 47.58 -20.16 15.84
CA TRP A 23 48.59 -19.52 16.65
C TRP A 23 49.71 -18.98 15.77
N LYS A 24 50.02 -17.68 15.84
CA LYS A 24 51.18 -17.07 15.22
C LYS A 24 52.43 -17.44 16.06
N ASN A 25 53.54 -17.76 15.37
CA ASN A 25 54.83 -18.13 15.95
C ASN A 25 54.82 -19.43 16.76
N LEU A 26 53.85 -20.31 16.59
CA LEU A 26 53.87 -21.64 17.17
C LEU A 26 54.92 -22.49 16.43
N LEU A 27 55.83 -23.09 17.20
CA LEU A 27 56.83 -24.01 16.69
C LEU A 27 56.49 -25.44 17.14
N GLU A 28 57.00 -26.45 16.48
CA GLU A 28 56.79 -27.85 16.82
C GLU A 28 57.51 -28.23 18.12
N THR A 29 58.74 -27.71 18.32
CA THR A 29 59.56 -27.99 19.47
C THR A 29 60.06 -26.73 20.14
N MET A 30 60.29 -26.81 21.47
CA MET A 30 60.77 -25.69 22.31
C MET A 30 62.21 -25.26 21.92
N PRO A 31 62.41 -24.01 21.47
CA PRO A 31 63.73 -23.48 21.18
C PRO A 31 64.52 -23.16 22.45
N ALA A 32 65.84 -22.93 22.32
CA ALA A 32 66.71 -22.52 23.42
C ALA A 32 66.52 -21.03 23.85
N LYS A 33 65.25 -20.54 23.80
CA LYS A 33 64.86 -19.17 24.17
C LYS A 33 63.37 -19.12 24.49
N ASN A 34 62.96 -18.05 25.18
CA ASN A 34 61.54 -17.80 25.43
C ASN A 34 60.77 -17.70 24.12
N LEU A 35 59.58 -18.32 24.06
CA LEU A 35 58.69 -18.30 22.92
C LEU A 35 57.39 -17.60 23.31
N THR A 36 56.95 -16.63 22.48
CA THR A 36 55.66 -16.00 22.60
C THR A 36 54.84 -16.37 21.38
N VAL A 37 53.71 -17.03 21.62
CA VAL A 37 52.72 -17.35 20.61
C VAL A 37 51.49 -16.44 20.76
N THR A 38 50.89 -16.03 19.66
CA THR A 38 49.77 -15.10 19.67
C THR A 38 48.60 -15.71 18.93
N ALA A 39 47.40 -15.67 19.52
CA ALA A 39 46.18 -16.12 18.87
C ALA A 39 45.80 -15.20 17.67
N MET A 40 45.46 -15.81 16.58
CA MET A 40 44.95 -15.13 15.37
C MET A 40 43.46 -15.36 15.23
N TYR A 41 42.75 -14.33 14.76
CA TYR A 41 41.31 -14.36 14.63
C TYR A 41 40.89 -13.70 13.32
N GLU A 42 39.82 -14.22 12.75
CA GLU A 42 39.06 -13.56 11.70
C GLU A 42 37.71 -13.06 12.20
N ILE A 43 37.27 -11.89 11.75
CA ILE A 43 35.97 -11.34 12.12
C ILE A 43 34.85 -12.15 11.46
N ASN A 44 33.81 -12.45 12.22
CA ASN A 44 32.64 -13.14 11.68
C ASN A 44 31.66 -12.16 11.09
N TYR A 45 30.97 -12.62 10.04
CA TYR A 45 29.88 -11.92 9.40
C TYR A 45 28.56 -12.56 9.81
N TYR A 46 27.55 -11.72 10.06
CA TYR A 46 26.23 -12.17 10.43
C TYR A 46 25.20 -11.60 9.48
N THR A 47 24.13 -12.36 9.22
CA THR A 47 23.06 -11.95 8.33
C THR A 47 22.05 -11.06 9.06
N ILE A 48 21.78 -9.90 8.49
CA ILE A 48 20.61 -9.09 8.83
C ILE A 48 19.52 -9.30 7.79
N THR A 49 18.32 -9.69 8.25
CA THR A 49 17.17 -9.96 7.39
C THR A 49 16.09 -8.91 7.63
N TYR A 50 15.76 -8.13 6.62
CA TYR A 50 14.66 -7.18 6.65
C TYR A 50 13.38 -7.86 6.15
N LYS A 51 12.31 -7.79 6.95
CA LYS A 51 10.98 -8.31 6.60
C LYS A 51 9.95 -7.20 6.59
N VAL A 52 9.08 -7.22 5.59
CA VAL A 52 7.90 -6.34 5.49
C VAL A 52 6.66 -7.20 5.47
N ASP A 53 5.73 -6.95 6.37
CA ASP A 53 4.50 -7.76 6.53
C ASP A 53 4.81 -9.28 6.56
N ASN A 54 5.84 -9.65 7.34
CA ASN A 54 6.39 -11.01 7.52
C ASN A 54 7.07 -11.62 6.28
N LYS A 55 7.12 -10.95 5.14
CA LYS A 55 7.84 -11.41 3.95
C LYS A 55 9.25 -10.83 3.90
N VAL A 56 10.22 -11.65 3.47
CA VAL A 56 11.60 -11.16 3.29
C VAL A 56 11.63 -10.11 2.21
N TYR A 57 12.15 -8.94 2.56
CA TYR A 57 12.34 -7.80 1.65
C TYR A 57 13.80 -7.74 1.16
N GLN A 58 14.77 -7.85 2.09
CA GLN A 58 16.20 -7.80 1.79
C GLN A 58 17.00 -8.61 2.84
N ARG A 59 18.19 -9.07 2.44
CA ARG A 59 19.21 -9.64 3.33
C ARG A 59 20.55 -9.03 3.01
N ASP A 60 21.31 -8.72 4.06
CA ASP A 60 22.67 -8.22 3.95
C ASP A 60 23.56 -9.01 4.93
N SER A 61 24.87 -9.04 4.68
CA SER A 61 25.89 -9.62 5.53
C SER A 61 26.78 -8.52 6.07
N ILE A 62 26.87 -8.40 7.39
CA ILE A 62 27.58 -7.31 8.08
C ILE A 62 28.57 -7.94 9.08
N ALA A 63 29.77 -7.38 9.15
CA ALA A 63 30.78 -7.84 10.10
C ALA A 63 30.36 -7.55 11.56
N PHE A 64 30.74 -8.41 12.48
CA PHE A 64 30.51 -8.19 13.91
C PHE A 64 31.04 -6.82 14.36
N GLY A 65 30.22 -6.07 15.07
CA GLY A 65 30.57 -4.75 15.61
C GLY A 65 30.41 -3.59 14.65
N ASP A 66 30.26 -3.84 13.34
CA ASP A 66 30.04 -2.78 12.35
C ASP A 66 28.70 -2.07 12.56
N THR A 67 28.68 -0.78 12.26
CA THR A 67 27.46 0.04 12.34
C THR A 67 26.40 -0.45 11.35
N VAL A 68 25.19 -0.66 11.83
CA VAL A 68 24.03 -1.01 11.00
C VAL A 68 23.32 0.24 10.56
N VAL A 69 23.35 0.51 9.25
CA VAL A 69 22.55 1.57 8.62
C VAL A 69 21.27 0.96 8.08
N ALA A 70 20.11 1.48 8.51
CA ALA A 70 18.82 1.01 8.02
C ALA A 70 18.70 1.24 6.52
N ILE A 71 18.20 0.24 5.79
CA ILE A 71 17.97 0.32 4.35
C ILE A 71 16.87 1.31 4.01
N LYS A 72 16.79 1.69 2.72
CA LYS A 72 15.73 2.56 2.19
C LYS A 72 14.34 2.01 2.55
N LYS A 73 13.43 2.92 2.92
CA LYS A 73 12.03 2.57 3.21
C LYS A 73 11.35 2.06 1.94
N PRO A 74 10.64 0.92 1.99
CA PRO A 74 9.82 0.47 0.89
C PRO A 74 8.62 1.40 0.68
N THR A 75 8.11 1.46 -0.54
CA THR A 75 6.90 2.21 -0.91
C THR A 75 5.83 1.27 -1.42
N LYS A 76 4.58 1.56 -1.10
CA LYS A 76 3.41 0.85 -1.61
C LYS A 76 2.27 1.86 -1.77
N GLU A 77 1.69 1.92 -2.96
CA GLU A 77 0.60 2.85 -3.27
C GLU A 77 -0.60 2.60 -2.36
N GLY A 78 -1.18 3.67 -1.83
CA GLY A 78 -2.29 3.59 -0.88
C GLY A 78 -1.91 3.16 0.54
N TYR A 79 -0.62 3.05 0.85
CA TYR A 79 -0.15 2.62 2.17
C TYR A 79 0.97 3.53 2.70
N THR A 80 1.06 3.63 4.01
CA THR A 80 2.15 4.30 4.71
C THR A 80 3.03 3.27 5.41
N PHE A 81 4.35 3.34 5.19
CA PHE A 81 5.30 2.46 5.88
C PHE A 81 5.55 2.96 7.31
N ASN A 82 5.34 2.09 8.30
CA ASN A 82 5.45 2.41 9.74
C ASN A 82 6.89 2.50 10.26
N GLY A 83 7.90 2.33 9.37
CA GLY A 83 9.30 2.33 9.75
C GLY A 83 9.84 0.94 10.09
N TRP A 84 11.17 0.85 10.13
CA TRP A 84 11.89 -0.34 10.55
C TRP A 84 11.93 -0.43 12.09
N LYS A 85 11.68 -1.62 12.62
CA LYS A 85 11.76 -1.95 14.05
C LYS A 85 12.89 -2.95 14.30
N ASN A 86 13.48 -2.90 15.50
CA ASN A 86 14.55 -3.80 15.93
C ASN A 86 15.84 -3.68 15.09
N VAL A 87 16.13 -2.49 14.58
CA VAL A 87 17.43 -2.20 13.94
C VAL A 87 18.47 -2.02 15.04
N PRO A 88 19.49 -2.88 15.14
CA PRO A 88 20.55 -2.67 16.13
C PRO A 88 21.45 -1.51 15.68
N THR A 89 22.12 -0.87 16.61
CA THR A 89 23.11 0.18 16.30
C THR A 89 24.36 -0.42 15.64
N THR A 90 24.81 -1.58 16.17
CA THR A 90 25.94 -2.34 15.63
C THR A 90 25.56 -3.81 15.46
N MET A 91 26.24 -4.51 14.56
CA MET A 91 25.95 -5.93 14.28
C MET A 91 26.40 -6.81 15.46
N PRO A 92 25.45 -7.50 16.14
CA PRO A 92 25.78 -8.43 17.23
C PRO A 92 26.38 -9.73 16.70
N ALA A 93 26.94 -10.55 17.59
CA ALA A 93 27.50 -11.87 17.26
C ALA A 93 26.40 -12.92 16.96
N LYS A 94 25.36 -12.54 16.23
CA LYS A 94 24.24 -13.41 15.80
C LYS A 94 23.49 -12.80 14.62
N ASN A 95 22.76 -13.64 13.89
CA ASN A 95 21.84 -13.16 12.86
C ASN A 95 20.71 -12.33 13.46
N VAL A 96 20.29 -11.27 12.75
CA VAL A 96 19.27 -10.30 13.17
C VAL A 96 18.10 -10.31 12.19
N THR A 97 16.88 -10.17 12.71
CA THR A 97 15.69 -9.89 11.90
C THR A 97 15.14 -8.51 12.27
N VAL A 98 15.09 -7.64 11.27
CA VAL A 98 14.48 -6.31 11.31
C VAL A 98 13.11 -6.41 10.67
N THR A 99 12.10 -5.79 11.29
CA THR A 99 10.72 -5.85 10.80
C THR A 99 10.18 -4.49 10.45
N GLY A 100 9.34 -4.43 9.44
CA GLY A 100 8.55 -3.27 9.06
C GLY A 100 7.17 -3.70 8.62
N SER A 101 6.23 -2.78 8.63
CA SER A 101 4.87 -3.04 8.19
C SER A 101 4.29 -1.85 7.47
N PHE A 102 3.30 -2.09 6.63
CA PHE A 102 2.48 -1.06 6.02
C PHE A 102 1.17 -0.89 6.79
N LYS A 103 0.72 0.36 6.85
CA LYS A 103 -0.64 0.74 7.26
C LYS A 103 -1.38 1.21 6.03
N VAL A 104 -2.60 0.71 5.80
CA VAL A 104 -3.47 1.20 4.73
C VAL A 104 -3.88 2.65 5.01
N ASN A 105 -3.87 3.49 3.99
CA ASN A 105 -4.36 4.86 4.06
C ASN A 105 -5.86 4.90 3.73
N SER A 106 -6.56 5.89 4.27
CA SER A 106 -7.95 6.15 3.93
C SER A 106 -8.05 7.43 3.08
N TYR A 107 -9.04 7.46 2.20
CA TYR A 107 -9.32 8.54 1.28
C TYR A 107 -10.79 8.91 1.31
N VAL A 108 -11.10 10.15 0.95
CA VAL A 108 -12.46 10.68 0.98
C VAL A 108 -13.13 10.50 -0.38
N ILE A 109 -14.36 9.97 -0.37
CA ILE A 109 -15.25 10.03 -1.52
C ILE A 109 -16.32 11.11 -1.26
N THR A 110 -16.46 12.05 -2.17
CA THR A 110 -17.41 13.16 -2.08
C THR A 110 -18.45 13.03 -3.19
N TYR A 111 -19.69 12.83 -2.81
CA TYR A 111 -20.83 12.85 -3.72
C TYR A 111 -21.37 14.27 -3.85
N LYS A 112 -21.54 14.74 -5.08
CA LYS A 112 -22.10 16.05 -5.38
C LYS A 112 -23.35 15.93 -6.24
N VAL A 113 -24.36 16.72 -5.91
CA VAL A 113 -25.60 16.87 -6.70
C VAL A 113 -25.73 18.33 -7.11
N ASP A 114 -25.84 18.60 -8.40
CA ASP A 114 -25.87 19.96 -8.95
C ASP A 114 -24.74 20.83 -8.33
N ASP A 115 -23.49 20.29 -8.33
CA ASP A 115 -22.26 20.87 -7.79
C ASP A 115 -22.22 21.10 -6.27
N LYS A 116 -23.27 20.77 -5.55
CA LYS A 116 -23.32 20.85 -4.08
C LYS A 116 -22.99 19.51 -3.44
N VAL A 117 -22.21 19.53 -2.35
CA VAL A 117 -21.92 18.34 -1.59
C VAL A 117 -23.21 17.74 -1.03
N TYR A 118 -23.45 16.47 -1.37
CA TYR A 118 -24.60 15.69 -0.89
C TYR A 118 -24.20 14.77 0.25
N GLN A 119 -23.08 14.04 0.10
CA GLN A 119 -22.54 13.10 1.07
C GLN A 119 -21.04 13.01 0.95
N THR A 120 -20.36 12.69 2.05
CA THR A 120 -18.93 12.33 2.08
C THR A 120 -18.75 11.07 2.89
N ASP A 121 -17.92 10.15 2.38
CA ASP A 121 -17.52 8.92 3.09
C ASP A 121 -16.00 8.81 3.10
N THR A 122 -15.45 8.10 4.08
CA THR A 122 -14.02 7.82 4.17
C THR A 122 -13.81 6.31 4.12
N LEU A 123 -13.08 5.85 3.11
CA LEU A 123 -12.83 4.44 2.85
C LEU A 123 -11.33 4.15 2.81
N ALA A 124 -10.93 2.96 3.27
CA ALA A 124 -9.55 2.52 3.13
C ALA A 124 -9.23 2.24 1.65
N CYS A 125 -7.96 2.45 1.25
CA CYS A 125 -7.50 2.08 -0.10
C CYS A 125 -7.79 0.60 -0.37
N GLY A 126 -8.45 0.31 -1.50
CA GLY A 126 -8.85 -1.04 -1.89
C GLY A 126 -10.17 -1.52 -1.28
N GLU A 127 -10.81 -0.75 -0.39
CA GLU A 127 -12.12 -1.06 0.15
C GLU A 127 -13.21 -0.94 -0.94
N THR A 128 -14.18 -1.86 -0.96
CA THR A 128 -15.28 -1.85 -1.92
C THR A 128 -16.15 -0.61 -1.72
N ILE A 129 -16.41 0.12 -2.82
CA ILE A 129 -17.27 1.30 -2.79
C ILE A 129 -18.72 0.86 -2.95
N VAL A 130 -19.54 1.18 -1.96
CA VAL A 130 -21.01 1.13 -2.08
C VAL A 130 -21.49 2.54 -2.39
N ALA A 131 -22.16 2.71 -3.55
CA ALA A 131 -22.65 4.02 -3.97
C ALA A 131 -23.62 4.61 -2.93
N ALA A 132 -23.53 5.93 -2.74
CA ALA A 132 -24.50 6.65 -1.92
C ALA A 132 -25.92 6.46 -2.46
N LYS A 133 -26.91 6.44 -1.55
CA LYS A 133 -28.32 6.39 -1.95
C LYS A 133 -28.63 7.56 -2.89
N GLU A 134 -29.32 7.27 -3.99
CA GLU A 134 -29.74 8.31 -4.93
C GLU A 134 -30.70 9.30 -4.26
N PRO A 135 -30.47 10.61 -4.40
CA PRO A 135 -31.37 11.62 -3.90
C PRO A 135 -32.67 11.65 -4.71
N THR A 136 -33.73 12.10 -4.08
CA THR A 136 -35.03 12.30 -4.73
C THR A 136 -35.45 13.76 -4.66
N LYS A 137 -36.07 14.27 -5.74
CA LYS A 137 -36.61 15.63 -5.81
C LYS A 137 -37.90 15.62 -6.62
N SER A 138 -38.95 16.21 -6.05
CA SER A 138 -40.29 16.25 -6.72
C SER A 138 -40.22 16.87 -8.10
N GLY A 139 -40.83 16.23 -9.08
CA GLY A 139 -40.86 16.70 -10.47
C GLY A 139 -39.59 16.53 -11.27
N LEU A 140 -38.53 15.97 -10.67
CA LEU A 140 -37.24 15.78 -11.32
C LEU A 140 -36.81 14.31 -11.32
N SER A 141 -35.99 13.96 -12.29
CA SER A 141 -35.31 12.66 -12.38
C SER A 141 -33.84 12.84 -12.09
N PHE A 142 -33.28 11.98 -11.26
CA PHE A 142 -31.85 11.95 -11.00
C PHE A 142 -31.12 11.22 -12.14
N SER A 143 -29.99 11.76 -12.61
CA SER A 143 -29.21 11.19 -13.72
C SER A 143 -28.48 9.89 -13.37
N GLY A 144 -28.51 9.49 -12.09
CA GLY A 144 -27.57 8.51 -11.54
C GLY A 144 -26.23 9.14 -11.20
N TRP A 145 -25.44 8.40 -10.43
CA TRP A 145 -24.08 8.78 -10.10
C TRP A 145 -23.15 8.61 -11.29
N SER A 146 -22.18 9.51 -11.46
CA SER A 146 -21.09 9.33 -12.42
C SER A 146 -20.33 8.02 -12.16
N LYS A 147 -19.48 7.60 -13.14
CA LYS A 147 -18.76 6.32 -13.05
C LYS A 147 -17.99 6.21 -11.73
N LEU A 148 -18.31 5.17 -10.98
CA LEU A 148 -17.62 4.76 -9.74
C LEU A 148 -16.67 3.61 -10.05
N PRO A 149 -15.44 3.60 -9.50
CA PRO A 149 -14.62 2.40 -9.47
C PRO A 149 -15.21 1.38 -8.48
N GLU A 150 -14.87 0.10 -8.63
CA GLU A 150 -15.32 -0.94 -7.71
C GLU A 150 -14.73 -0.80 -6.30
N THR A 151 -13.49 -0.30 -6.22
CA THR A 151 -12.76 -0.15 -4.96
C THR A 151 -12.13 1.24 -4.85
N MET A 152 -11.91 1.70 -3.61
CA MET A 152 -11.31 3.00 -3.32
C MET A 152 -9.86 3.08 -3.80
N PRO A 153 -9.54 3.97 -4.75
CA PRO A 153 -8.16 4.17 -5.20
C PRO A 153 -7.32 4.91 -4.15
N ALA A 154 -6.01 4.98 -4.39
CA ALA A 154 -5.07 5.69 -3.52
C ALA A 154 -5.14 7.23 -3.68
N LYS A 155 -6.35 7.78 -3.77
CA LYS A 155 -6.64 9.22 -3.88
C LYS A 155 -8.09 9.51 -3.53
N ASP A 156 -8.39 10.75 -3.19
CA ASP A 156 -9.75 11.21 -3.00
C ASP A 156 -10.55 11.15 -4.31
N LEU A 157 -11.85 10.89 -4.21
CA LEU A 157 -12.79 10.81 -5.32
C LEU A 157 -13.89 11.87 -5.21
N ILE A 158 -14.28 12.40 -6.36
CA ILE A 158 -15.49 13.21 -6.52
C ILE A 158 -16.42 12.46 -7.49
N VAL A 159 -17.64 12.21 -7.02
CA VAL A 159 -18.71 11.56 -7.77
C VAL A 159 -19.83 12.56 -7.94
N THR A 160 -20.34 12.71 -9.14
CA THR A 160 -21.34 13.72 -9.46
C THR A 160 -22.63 13.10 -9.99
N GLY A 161 -23.73 13.77 -9.73
CA GLY A 161 -25.02 13.49 -10.33
C GLY A 161 -25.81 14.78 -10.44
N THR A 162 -26.77 14.81 -11.34
CA THR A 162 -27.60 16.00 -11.61
C THR A 162 -29.08 15.64 -11.65
N PHE A 163 -29.89 16.61 -11.41
CA PHE A 163 -31.35 16.49 -11.63
C PHE A 163 -31.73 17.07 -12.99
N SER A 164 -32.68 16.42 -13.67
CA SER A 164 -33.34 16.91 -14.88
C SER A 164 -34.86 16.85 -14.72
N GLY A 165 -35.59 17.70 -15.47
CA GLY A 165 -37.05 17.67 -15.49
C GLY A 165 -37.56 16.31 -15.98
N LYS A 166 -38.57 15.75 -15.30
CA LYS A 166 -39.30 14.58 -15.83
C LYS A 166 -40.07 14.96 -17.10
N SER A 167 -39.91 14.14 -18.13
CA SER A 167 -40.63 14.32 -19.37
C SER A 167 -41.84 13.39 -19.43
N TYR A 168 -42.94 13.88 -19.99
CA TYR A 168 -44.19 13.14 -20.17
C TYR A 168 -44.68 13.30 -21.60
N VAL A 169 -45.35 12.26 -22.14
CA VAL A 169 -45.88 12.27 -23.48
C VAL A 169 -47.33 12.66 -23.43
N ILE A 170 -47.69 13.72 -24.21
CA ILE A 170 -49.05 14.04 -24.55
C ILE A 170 -49.38 13.28 -25.85
N THR A 171 -50.51 12.59 -25.86
CA THR A 171 -50.98 11.90 -27.06
C THR A 171 -52.30 12.51 -27.50
N TYR A 172 -52.30 13.17 -28.64
CA TYR A 172 -53.50 13.68 -29.28
C TYR A 172 -54.12 12.58 -30.16
N LYS A 173 -55.42 12.41 -30.02
CA LYS A 173 -56.15 11.40 -30.81
C LYS A 173 -57.32 12.03 -31.56
N VAL A 174 -57.56 11.57 -32.80
CA VAL A 174 -58.70 11.91 -33.64
C VAL A 174 -59.39 10.60 -34.03
N ASP A 175 -60.69 10.48 -33.77
CA ASP A 175 -61.48 9.27 -34.03
C ASP A 175 -60.83 8.01 -33.43
N GLY A 176 -60.25 8.13 -32.20
CA GLY A 176 -59.59 7.05 -31.47
C GLY A 176 -58.18 6.70 -31.97
N LYS A 177 -57.74 7.24 -33.10
CA LYS A 177 -56.41 7.05 -33.66
C LYS A 177 -55.44 8.13 -33.17
N VAL A 178 -54.17 7.77 -32.96
CA VAL A 178 -53.12 8.72 -32.59
C VAL A 178 -52.92 9.68 -33.79
N TYR A 179 -53.05 10.96 -33.50
CA TYR A 179 -52.80 12.06 -34.46
C TYR A 179 -51.40 12.62 -34.27
N GLN A 180 -51.03 12.98 -33.00
CA GLN A 180 -49.73 13.54 -32.63
C GLN A 180 -49.30 13.07 -31.27
N ARG A 181 -48.01 13.08 -31.02
CA ARG A 181 -47.40 12.89 -29.66
C ARG A 181 -46.36 13.96 -29.45
N ASP A 182 -46.42 14.63 -28.30
CA ASP A 182 -45.45 15.61 -27.87
C ASP A 182 -44.84 15.14 -26.55
N THR A 183 -43.55 15.38 -26.39
CA THR A 183 -42.83 15.11 -25.13
C THR A 183 -42.49 16.43 -24.46
N LEU A 184 -43.05 16.66 -23.28
CA LEU A 184 -42.89 17.91 -22.55
C LEU A 184 -42.32 17.61 -21.16
N ASN A 185 -41.47 18.50 -20.63
CA ASN A 185 -41.05 18.43 -19.27
C ASN A 185 -42.18 18.82 -18.32
N GLN A 186 -42.19 18.26 -17.12
CA GLN A 186 -43.14 18.63 -16.07
C GLN A 186 -43.08 20.15 -15.83
N GLY A 187 -44.24 20.79 -15.84
CA GLY A 187 -44.39 22.26 -15.69
C GLY A 187 -44.20 23.08 -16.95
N SER A 188 -43.88 22.47 -18.09
CA SER A 188 -43.88 23.16 -19.38
C SER A 188 -45.32 23.55 -19.81
N THR A 189 -45.45 24.69 -20.50
CA THR A 189 -46.71 25.08 -21.09
C THR A 189 -47.11 24.08 -22.17
N VAL A 190 -48.35 23.62 -22.11
CA VAL A 190 -48.93 22.76 -23.16
C VAL A 190 -49.46 23.67 -24.26
N ILE A 191 -48.94 23.54 -25.45
CA ILE A 191 -49.47 24.19 -26.66
C ILE A 191 -50.32 23.15 -27.37
N ALA A 192 -51.56 23.48 -27.72
CA ALA A 192 -52.45 22.59 -28.45
C ALA A 192 -51.84 22.19 -29.78
N ALA A 193 -52.03 20.94 -30.20
CA ALA A 193 -51.68 20.49 -31.53
C ALA A 193 -52.43 21.32 -32.57
N GLU A 194 -51.88 21.43 -33.80
CA GLU A 194 -52.55 22.05 -34.91
C GLU A 194 -53.89 21.31 -35.18
N GLU A 195 -54.89 22.06 -35.65
CA GLU A 195 -56.17 21.46 -35.99
C GLU A 195 -56.00 20.42 -37.09
N PRO A 196 -56.53 19.21 -36.92
CA PRO A 196 -56.46 18.18 -37.94
C PRO A 196 -57.35 18.59 -39.16
N LYS A 197 -56.77 18.53 -40.34
CA LYS A 197 -57.51 18.76 -41.57
C LYS A 197 -58.06 17.42 -42.02
N LYS A 198 -59.37 17.40 -42.31
CA LYS A 198 -60.07 16.27 -42.92
C LYS A 198 -60.66 16.71 -44.25
N GLU A 199 -60.25 16.03 -45.33
CA GLU A 199 -60.77 16.30 -46.62
C GLU A 199 -62.34 16.13 -46.60
N GLY A 200 -63.06 17.13 -47.08
CA GLY A 200 -64.53 17.11 -47.19
C GLY A 200 -65.31 17.64 -45.97
N TYR A 201 -64.64 18.29 -45.00
CA TYR A 201 -65.26 18.96 -43.85
C TYR A 201 -64.58 20.31 -43.56
#